data_70fc6394d232aac489ee91f8d879ce7d
#
_entry.id   70fc6394d232aac489ee91f8d879ce7d
#
_cell.length_a   1.000
_cell.length_b   1.000
_cell.length_c   1.000
_cell.angle_alpha   90.00
_cell.angle_beta   90.00
_cell.angle_gamma   90.00
#
_symmetry.space_group_name_H-M   'P 1'
#
loop_
_entity.id
_entity.type
_entity.pdbx_description
1 polymer ?
#
loop_
_entity_poly.entity_id
_entity_poly.type
_entity_poly.pdbx_seq_one_letter_code
_entity_poly.pdbx_strand_id
1 'polypeptide(L)'
;MDWNELQSLTWPGYARKNGGKGIRNRVLVIYTVKCAEFVAQQIVAKSGSTNVELLGFDGCTDNQYAVNLLISFIRHPNVGAVLAVGLGCEYVQPEWLSKIAEEEGKPTSWMFIQNEGGTQPAVRKGVEWVQSALKELENTPRVEMSVKDLVIGAECGG
;
A
#
# COMPACT_ATOMS: atom_id res chain seq x y z
N MET A 1 26.18 9.02 -21.95
CA MET A 1 25.05 8.11 -22.22
C MET A 1 24.16 8.79 -23.25
N ASP A 2 24.06 8.26 -24.43
CA ASP A 2 23.16 8.79 -25.44
C ASP A 2 21.72 8.27 -25.27
N TRP A 3 20.78 8.75 -26.09
CA TRP A 3 19.37 8.35 -25.97
C TRP A 3 19.14 6.85 -26.29
N ASN A 4 19.93 6.28 -27.20
CA ASN A 4 19.83 4.88 -27.59
C ASN A 4 20.36 3.96 -26.47
N GLU A 5 21.46 4.34 -25.84
CA GLU A 5 21.99 3.65 -24.64
C GLU A 5 20.97 3.66 -23.53
N LEU A 6 20.31 4.82 -23.26
CA LEU A 6 19.28 4.92 -22.25
C LEU A 6 18.09 4.00 -22.49
N GLN A 7 17.63 3.91 -23.76
CA GLN A 7 16.52 3.04 -24.16
C GLN A 7 16.83 1.54 -24.04
N SER A 8 18.11 1.17 -24.07
CA SER A 8 18.55 -0.21 -23.94
C SER A 8 18.69 -0.70 -22.50
N LEU A 9 18.61 0.22 -21.52
CA LEU A 9 18.72 -0.14 -20.10
C LEU A 9 17.54 -0.99 -19.66
N THR A 10 17.88 -2.10 -19.02
CA THR A 10 16.88 -2.98 -18.37
C THR A 10 17.29 -3.31 -16.94
N TRP A 11 16.33 -3.62 -16.11
CA TRP A 11 16.52 -4.05 -14.73
C TRP A 11 15.36 -4.93 -14.25
N PRO A 12 15.54 -5.72 -13.17
CA PRO A 12 14.47 -6.54 -12.64
C PRO A 12 13.42 -5.70 -11.87
N GLY A 13 12.16 -5.80 -12.29
CA GLY A 13 11.00 -5.24 -11.60
C GLY A 13 10.09 -6.31 -11.01
N TYR A 14 9.07 -5.92 -10.29
CA TYR A 14 8.06 -6.79 -9.71
C TYR A 14 6.84 -6.87 -10.63
N ALA A 15 6.50 -8.09 -11.08
CA ALA A 15 5.32 -8.32 -11.91
C ALA A 15 4.01 -8.04 -11.13
N ARG A 16 3.01 -7.50 -11.82
CA ARG A 16 1.65 -7.30 -11.30
C ARG A 16 0.63 -8.05 -12.16
N LYS A 17 -0.48 -8.45 -11.53
CA LYS A 17 -1.57 -9.21 -12.20
C LYS A 17 -2.12 -8.48 -13.43
N ASN A 18 -2.19 -7.15 -13.39
CA ASN A 18 -2.68 -6.31 -14.48
C ASN A 18 -1.64 -6.03 -15.59
N GLY A 19 -0.49 -6.70 -15.57
CA GLY A 19 0.63 -6.48 -16.49
C GLY A 19 1.53 -5.29 -16.14
N GLY A 20 1.21 -4.53 -15.11
CA GLY A 20 2.07 -3.48 -14.61
C GLY A 20 3.36 -4.03 -13.99
N LYS A 21 4.38 -3.18 -13.87
CA LYS A 21 5.68 -3.53 -13.29
C LYS A 21 6.07 -2.49 -12.25
N GLY A 22 6.42 -2.94 -11.05
CA GLY A 22 6.87 -2.08 -9.96
C GLY A 22 8.38 -2.14 -9.78
N ILE A 23 9.03 -0.99 -9.54
CA ILE A 23 10.45 -0.95 -9.12
C ILE A 23 10.60 -1.23 -7.62
N ARG A 24 9.50 -1.21 -6.87
CA ARG A 24 9.43 -1.51 -5.44
C ARG A 24 8.31 -2.52 -5.16
N ASN A 25 8.35 -3.10 -3.96
CA ASN A 25 7.34 -4.06 -3.50
C ASN A 25 6.99 -3.74 -2.05
N ARG A 26 6.22 -2.67 -1.85
CA ARG A 26 5.90 -2.11 -0.54
C ARG A 26 4.64 -2.72 0.04
N VAL A 27 4.61 -2.89 1.36
CA VAL A 27 3.35 -3.06 2.11
C VAL A 27 2.80 -1.68 2.41
N LEU A 28 1.55 -1.42 2.03
CA LEU A 28 0.86 -0.17 2.31
C LEU A 28 -0.11 -0.38 3.47
N VAL A 29 0.10 0.34 4.57
CA VAL A 29 -0.84 0.41 5.69
C VAL A 29 -1.67 1.67 5.52
N ILE A 30 -2.99 1.49 5.36
CA ILE A 30 -3.93 2.60 5.10
C ILE A 30 -4.81 2.79 6.33
N TYR A 31 -4.87 4.01 6.88
CA TYR A 31 -5.91 4.37 7.83
C TYR A 31 -7.06 5.09 7.10
N THR A 32 -8.31 4.72 7.43
CA THR A 32 -9.52 5.22 6.76
C THR A 32 -10.13 6.44 7.42
N VAL A 33 -9.63 6.81 8.60
CA VAL A 33 -10.09 7.96 9.39
C VAL A 33 -8.98 8.40 10.36
N LYS A 34 -8.92 9.68 10.69
CA LYS A 34 -7.91 10.23 11.64
C LYS A 34 -7.80 9.46 12.96
N CYS A 35 -8.93 8.98 13.47
CA CYS A 35 -8.97 8.20 14.72
C CYS A 35 -8.20 6.86 14.65
N ALA A 36 -7.98 6.32 13.46
CA ALA A 36 -7.21 5.09 13.23
C ALA A 36 -5.73 5.33 12.95
N GLU A 37 -5.32 6.58 12.68
CA GLU A 37 -3.95 6.93 12.30
C GLU A 37 -2.92 6.44 13.31
N PHE A 38 -3.13 6.68 14.60
CA PHE A 38 -2.19 6.26 15.64
C PHE A 38 -1.90 4.76 15.62
N VAL A 39 -2.93 3.93 15.45
CA VAL A 39 -2.77 2.48 15.34
C VAL A 39 -1.98 2.11 14.10
N ALA A 40 -2.32 2.71 12.94
CA ALA A 40 -1.61 2.49 11.69
C ALA A 40 -0.13 2.90 11.77
N GLN A 41 0.17 4.06 12.37
CA GLN A 41 1.54 4.51 12.65
C GLN A 41 2.31 3.53 13.53
N GLN A 42 1.68 3.02 14.61
CA GLN A 42 2.31 2.03 15.49
C GLN A 42 2.57 0.70 14.78
N ILE A 43 1.69 0.28 13.88
CA ILE A 43 1.90 -0.92 13.05
C ILE A 43 3.13 -0.73 12.16
N VAL A 44 3.22 0.39 11.45
CA VAL A 44 4.37 0.70 10.58
C VAL A 44 5.66 0.78 11.39
N ALA A 45 5.67 1.54 12.48
CA ALA A 45 6.86 1.73 13.31
C ALA A 45 7.37 0.40 13.93
N LYS A 46 6.46 -0.49 14.30
CA LYS A 46 6.80 -1.79 14.92
C LYS A 46 7.01 -2.92 13.90
N SER A 47 6.76 -2.70 12.62
CA SER A 47 6.99 -3.70 11.56
C SER A 47 8.46 -4.09 11.42
N GLY A 48 9.36 -3.19 11.80
CA GLY A 48 10.82 -3.39 11.71
C GLY A 48 11.36 -3.31 10.27
N SER A 49 10.60 -2.80 9.32
CA SER A 49 10.97 -2.77 7.90
C SER A 49 10.77 -1.37 7.28
N THR A 50 11.71 -0.96 6.45
CA THR A 50 11.62 0.24 5.60
C THR A 50 10.75 0.02 4.35
N ASN A 51 10.26 -1.20 4.13
CA ASN A 51 9.38 -1.54 3.02
C ASN A 51 7.89 -1.46 3.37
N VAL A 52 7.56 -0.75 4.46
CA VAL A 52 6.18 -0.50 4.90
C VAL A 52 5.92 0.99 4.86
N GLU A 53 4.87 1.38 4.17
CA GLU A 53 4.47 2.78 4.00
C GLU A 53 3.14 3.04 4.70
N LEU A 54 2.98 4.25 5.22
CA LEU A 54 1.74 4.74 5.80
C LEU A 54 1.05 5.71 4.85
N LEU A 55 -0.23 5.54 4.68
CA LEU A 55 -1.10 6.47 3.97
C LEU A 55 -2.45 6.51 4.67
N GLY A 56 -3.19 7.60 4.53
CA GLY A 56 -4.55 7.61 5.04
C GLY A 56 -5.36 8.85 4.73
N PHE A 57 -6.56 8.86 5.26
CA PHE A 57 -7.52 9.93 5.11
C PHE A 57 -8.01 10.39 6.49
N ASP A 58 -7.90 11.69 6.74
CA ASP A 58 -8.19 12.28 8.04
C ASP A 58 -9.69 12.53 8.29
N GLY A 59 -10.51 12.55 7.24
CA GLY A 59 -11.95 12.77 7.36
C GLY A 59 -12.72 11.51 7.75
N CYS A 60 -13.90 11.67 8.34
CA CYS A 60 -14.81 10.58 8.67
C CYS A 60 -16.10 10.57 7.81
N THR A 61 -16.26 11.54 6.94
CA THR A 61 -17.43 11.69 6.04
C THR A 61 -17.07 11.32 4.60
N ASP A 62 -18.07 11.31 3.73
CA ASP A 62 -17.86 11.08 2.30
C ASP A 62 -16.92 12.14 1.71
N ASN A 63 -15.88 11.65 1.03
CA ASN A 63 -14.96 12.45 0.24
C ASN A 63 -14.45 11.64 -0.94
N GLN A 64 -15.13 11.76 -2.06
CA GLN A 64 -14.81 10.97 -3.26
C GLN A 64 -13.39 11.22 -3.79
N TYR A 65 -12.85 12.43 -3.61
CA TYR A 65 -11.47 12.73 -4.01
C TYR A 65 -10.46 11.90 -3.18
N ALA A 66 -10.64 11.89 -1.86
CA ALA A 66 -9.78 11.09 -0.97
C ALA A 66 -9.90 9.59 -1.27
N VAL A 67 -11.13 9.09 -1.48
CA VAL A 67 -11.37 7.69 -1.86
C VAL A 67 -10.63 7.34 -3.15
N ASN A 68 -10.77 8.15 -4.19
CA ASN A 68 -10.10 7.93 -5.47
C ASN A 68 -8.57 7.95 -5.34
N LEU A 69 -8.03 8.82 -4.48
CA LEU A 69 -6.60 8.88 -4.19
C LEU A 69 -6.11 7.59 -3.51
N LEU A 70 -6.81 7.12 -2.48
CA LEU A 70 -6.49 5.86 -1.80
C LEU A 70 -6.53 4.67 -2.77
N ILE A 71 -7.55 4.60 -3.62
CA ILE A 71 -7.66 3.57 -4.66
C ILE A 71 -6.48 3.63 -5.63
N SER A 72 -6.06 4.83 -6.05
CA SER A 72 -4.92 5.02 -6.95
C SER A 72 -3.62 4.50 -6.33
N PHE A 73 -3.41 4.73 -5.03
CA PHE A 73 -2.26 4.17 -4.31
C PHE A 73 -2.35 2.64 -4.18
N ILE A 74 -3.53 2.08 -3.88
CA ILE A 74 -3.72 0.62 -3.84
C ILE A 74 -3.35 -0.01 -5.19
N ARG A 75 -3.75 0.61 -6.30
CA ARG A 75 -3.46 0.14 -7.66
C ARG A 75 -2.03 0.39 -8.11
N HIS A 76 -1.30 1.24 -7.40
CA HIS A 76 0.06 1.60 -7.80
C HIS A 76 0.97 0.38 -7.91
N PRO A 77 1.79 0.25 -8.99
CA PRO A 77 2.62 -0.94 -9.21
C PRO A 77 3.69 -1.17 -8.13
N ASN A 78 4.13 -0.14 -7.42
CA ASN A 78 5.09 -0.26 -6.31
C ASN A 78 4.50 -0.81 -5.01
N VAL A 79 3.16 -0.92 -4.92
CA VAL A 79 2.45 -1.51 -3.78
C VAL A 79 2.26 -3.00 -4.05
N GLY A 80 2.79 -3.83 -3.16
CA GLY A 80 2.71 -5.29 -3.23
C GLY A 80 1.64 -5.89 -2.35
N ALA A 81 1.35 -5.27 -1.19
CA ALA A 81 0.33 -5.74 -0.24
C ALA A 81 -0.35 -4.55 0.45
N VAL A 82 -1.55 -4.73 0.99
CA VAL A 82 -2.35 -3.66 1.60
C VAL A 82 -2.96 -4.12 2.91
N LEU A 83 -2.77 -3.34 3.99
CA LEU A 83 -3.52 -3.46 5.23
C LEU A 83 -4.38 -2.21 5.43
N ALA A 84 -5.70 -2.36 5.45
CA ALA A 84 -6.60 -1.25 5.73
C ALA A 84 -7.07 -1.27 7.20
N VAL A 85 -6.91 -0.13 7.90
CA VAL A 85 -7.21 0.02 9.32
C VAL A 85 -8.25 1.11 9.51
N GLY A 86 -9.40 0.73 10.02
CA GLY A 86 -10.49 1.63 10.38
C GLY A 86 -10.77 1.66 11.88
N LEU A 87 -11.54 2.65 12.32
CA LEU A 87 -12.04 2.70 13.69
C LEU A 87 -13.30 1.87 13.86
N GLY A 88 -14.30 2.06 12.97
CA GLY A 88 -15.59 1.36 12.95
C GLY A 88 -16.82 2.23 12.70
N CYS A 89 -16.68 3.56 12.59
CA CYS A 89 -17.80 4.49 12.38
C CYS A 89 -17.63 5.44 11.19
N GLU A 90 -16.53 5.33 10.47
CA GLU A 90 -16.22 6.16 9.31
C GLU A 90 -16.97 5.73 8.06
N TYR A 91 -17.07 6.66 7.09
CA TYR A 91 -17.69 6.41 5.79
C TYR A 91 -16.83 5.50 4.91
N VAL A 92 -15.50 5.73 4.85
CA VAL A 92 -14.57 4.95 4.05
C VAL A 92 -14.29 3.63 4.75
N GLN A 93 -14.96 2.57 4.31
CA GLN A 93 -14.83 1.26 4.94
C GLN A 93 -13.51 0.57 4.55
N PRO A 94 -12.70 0.10 5.50
CA PRO A 94 -11.43 -0.59 5.22
C PRO A 94 -11.64 -1.87 4.40
N GLU A 95 -12.78 -2.53 4.54
CA GLU A 95 -13.17 -3.69 3.74
C GLU A 95 -13.23 -3.38 2.24
N TRP A 96 -13.75 -2.21 1.85
CA TRP A 96 -13.79 -1.79 0.43
C TRP A 96 -12.39 -1.68 -0.16
N LEU A 97 -11.49 -1.06 0.59
CA LEU A 97 -10.10 -0.87 0.15
C LEU A 97 -9.37 -2.21 0.03
N SER A 98 -9.61 -3.12 0.97
CA SER A 98 -9.09 -4.48 0.92
C SER A 98 -9.59 -5.23 -0.31
N LYS A 99 -10.89 -5.15 -0.62
CA LYS A 99 -11.47 -5.79 -1.81
C LYS A 99 -10.84 -5.29 -3.11
N ILE A 100 -10.58 -3.98 -3.22
CA ILE A 100 -9.89 -3.41 -4.39
C ILE A 100 -8.46 -3.99 -4.51
N ALA A 101 -7.75 -4.13 -3.40
CA ALA A 101 -6.42 -4.73 -3.41
C ALA A 101 -6.46 -6.22 -3.83
N GLU A 102 -7.47 -6.96 -3.40
CA GLU A 102 -7.71 -8.35 -3.79
C GLU A 102 -7.99 -8.48 -5.31
N GLU A 103 -8.80 -7.59 -5.87
CA GLU A 103 -9.06 -7.53 -7.31
C GLU A 103 -7.78 -7.31 -8.12
N GLU A 104 -6.85 -6.50 -7.60
CA GLU A 104 -5.50 -6.29 -8.16
C GLU A 104 -4.54 -7.47 -7.91
N GLY A 105 -4.99 -8.53 -7.22
CA GLY A 105 -4.20 -9.72 -6.90
C GLY A 105 -3.11 -9.48 -5.86
N LYS A 106 -3.32 -8.52 -4.96
CA LYS A 106 -2.38 -8.20 -3.88
C LYS A 106 -2.80 -8.86 -2.58
N PRO A 107 -1.89 -9.47 -1.81
CA PRO A 107 -2.15 -9.83 -0.43
C PRO A 107 -2.75 -8.67 0.33
N THR A 108 -3.86 -8.91 1.02
CA THR A 108 -4.60 -7.85 1.70
C THR A 108 -5.27 -8.32 2.97
N SER A 109 -5.47 -7.40 3.90
CA SER A 109 -6.31 -7.58 5.08
C SER A 109 -6.90 -6.25 5.52
N TRP A 110 -7.88 -6.32 6.39
CA TRP A 110 -8.49 -5.13 6.99
C TRP A 110 -8.91 -5.41 8.44
N MET A 111 -9.09 -4.34 9.20
CA MET A 111 -9.58 -4.42 10.58
C MET A 111 -10.30 -3.15 11.01
N PHE A 112 -11.23 -3.30 11.94
CA PHE A 112 -11.74 -2.21 12.76
C PHE A 112 -11.14 -2.30 14.17
N ILE A 113 -10.53 -1.22 14.64
CA ILE A 113 -9.90 -1.14 15.97
C ILE A 113 -10.89 -1.51 17.08
N GLN A 114 -12.15 -1.09 16.94
CA GLN A 114 -13.21 -1.42 17.91
C GLN A 114 -13.47 -2.91 18.02
N ASN A 115 -13.39 -3.65 16.90
CA ASN A 115 -13.64 -5.09 16.87
C ASN A 115 -12.44 -5.90 17.39
N GLU A 116 -11.24 -5.33 17.37
CA GLU A 116 -10.03 -5.99 17.84
C GLU A 116 -9.82 -5.86 19.37
N GLY A 117 -10.72 -5.20 20.08
CA GLY A 117 -10.60 -4.98 21.52
C GLY A 117 -9.70 -3.80 21.87
N GLY A 118 -9.51 -2.85 20.94
CA GLY A 118 -8.81 -1.58 21.14
C GLY A 118 -7.41 -1.53 20.57
N THR A 119 -6.67 -0.48 20.93
CA THR A 119 -5.40 -0.10 20.33
C THR A 119 -4.33 -1.20 20.36
N GLN A 120 -4.06 -1.76 21.52
CA GLN A 120 -2.93 -2.70 21.67
C GLN A 120 -3.15 -4.04 20.93
N PRO A 121 -4.32 -4.69 21.01
CA PRO A 121 -4.59 -5.87 20.21
C PRO A 121 -4.56 -5.58 18.70
N ALA A 122 -5.13 -4.45 18.23
CA ALA A 122 -5.12 -4.07 16.83
C ALA A 122 -3.68 -3.87 16.31
N VAL A 123 -2.82 -3.20 17.08
CA VAL A 123 -1.40 -3.02 16.72
C VAL A 123 -0.69 -4.37 16.61
N ARG A 124 -0.86 -5.28 17.58
CA ARG A 124 -0.21 -6.61 17.51
C ARG A 124 -0.63 -7.37 16.27
N LYS A 125 -1.94 -7.49 16.04
CA LYS A 125 -2.50 -8.18 14.88
C LYS A 125 -2.01 -7.58 13.55
N GLY A 126 -2.00 -6.24 13.47
CA GLY A 126 -1.51 -5.54 12.28
C GLY A 126 -0.02 -5.78 12.02
N VAL A 127 0.82 -5.78 13.05
CA VAL A 127 2.26 -6.08 12.93
C VAL A 127 2.48 -7.51 12.46
N GLU A 128 1.80 -8.48 13.06
CA GLU A 128 1.89 -9.89 12.67
C GLU A 128 1.51 -10.08 11.19
N TRP A 129 0.40 -9.44 10.76
CA TRP A 129 -0.02 -9.52 9.37
C TRP A 129 1.01 -8.86 8.42
N VAL A 130 1.50 -7.67 8.74
CA VAL A 130 2.51 -6.96 7.93
C VAL A 130 3.78 -7.79 7.78
N GLN A 131 4.25 -8.41 8.86
CA GLN A 131 5.43 -9.27 8.82
C GLN A 131 5.22 -10.52 7.94
N SER A 132 4.01 -11.10 7.98
CA SER A 132 3.64 -12.20 7.09
C SER A 132 3.60 -11.76 5.64
N ALA A 133 2.97 -10.61 5.36
CA ALA A 133 2.91 -10.05 4.01
C ALA A 133 4.30 -9.73 3.45
N LEU A 134 5.21 -9.17 4.25
CA LEU A 134 6.59 -8.92 3.83
C LEU A 134 7.30 -10.21 3.38
N LYS A 135 7.14 -11.32 4.11
CA LYS A 135 7.70 -12.63 3.73
C LYS A 135 7.08 -13.17 2.44
N GLU A 136 5.77 -13.01 2.27
CA GLU A 136 5.08 -13.43 1.04
C GLU A 136 5.60 -12.63 -0.17
N LEU A 137 5.82 -11.33 0.00
CA LEU A 137 6.32 -10.45 -1.05
C LEU A 137 7.74 -10.78 -1.52
N GLU A 138 8.55 -11.48 -0.73
CA GLU A 138 9.88 -11.97 -1.16
C GLU A 138 9.77 -12.92 -2.37
N ASN A 139 8.64 -13.63 -2.49
CA ASN A 139 8.37 -14.57 -3.56
C ASN A 139 7.71 -13.93 -4.80
N THR A 140 7.50 -12.61 -4.81
CA THR A 140 6.89 -11.93 -5.97
C THR A 140 7.77 -12.12 -7.22
N PRO A 141 7.21 -12.60 -8.34
CA PRO A 141 7.97 -12.81 -9.57
C PRO A 141 8.67 -11.55 -10.05
N ARG A 142 9.92 -11.71 -10.47
CA ARG A 142 10.71 -10.63 -11.10
C ARG A 142 10.61 -10.75 -12.61
N VAL A 143 10.43 -9.61 -13.25
CA VAL A 143 10.36 -9.49 -14.71
C VAL A 143 11.28 -8.37 -15.19
N GLU A 144 11.71 -8.44 -16.42
CA GLU A 144 12.49 -7.36 -17.01
C GLU A 144 11.64 -6.09 -17.15
N MET A 145 12.20 -4.98 -16.68
CA MET A 145 11.70 -3.62 -16.89
C MET A 145 12.68 -2.84 -17.76
N SER A 146 12.16 -1.87 -18.48
CA SER A 146 12.94 -0.91 -19.27
C SER A 146 12.50 0.53 -18.93
N VAL A 147 13.19 1.49 -19.52
CA VAL A 147 12.83 2.92 -19.37
C VAL A 147 11.38 3.20 -19.78
N LYS A 148 10.82 2.41 -20.71
CA LYS A 148 9.41 2.54 -21.16
C LYS A 148 8.39 2.18 -20.07
N ASP A 149 8.80 1.41 -19.06
CA ASP A 149 7.94 1.01 -17.94
C ASP A 149 7.96 2.04 -16.79
N LEU A 150 8.80 3.08 -16.87
CA LEU A 150 8.91 4.11 -15.84
C LEU A 150 7.85 5.20 -16.00
N VAL A 151 7.27 5.58 -14.88
CA VAL A 151 6.49 6.82 -14.75
C VAL A 151 7.23 7.72 -13.77
N ILE A 152 7.63 8.88 -14.24
CA ILE A 152 8.38 9.87 -13.44
C ILE A 152 7.46 11.06 -13.18
N GLY A 153 7.22 11.36 -11.91
CA GLY A 153 6.60 12.60 -11.48
C GLY A 153 7.67 13.66 -11.29
N ALA A 154 7.39 14.87 -11.74
CA ALA A 154 8.24 16.04 -11.48
C ALA A 154 7.40 17.13 -10.82
N GLU A 155 7.94 17.75 -9.79
CA GLU A 155 7.33 18.89 -9.09
C GLU A 155 8.31 20.04 -9.07
N CYS A 156 7.81 21.25 -9.33
CA CYS A 156 8.54 22.49 -9.17
C CYS A 156 8.39 22.93 -7.71
N GLY A 157 9.49 22.94 -6.97
CA GLY A 157 9.55 23.54 -5.64
C GLY A 157 9.46 25.07 -5.76
N GLY A 158 8.25 25.61 -5.54
CA GLY A 158 8.00 27.06 -5.52
C GLY A 158 8.47 27.72 -4.23
#